data_19225c4a7b0b5b2044c4fb5202d07296
#
_entry.id   19225c4a7b0b5b2044c4fb5202d07296
#
_cell.length_a   1.000
_cell.length_b   1.000
_cell.length_c   1.000
_cell.angle_alpha   90.00
_cell.angle_beta   90.00
_cell.angle_gamma   90.00
#
_symmetry.space_group_name_H-M   'P 1'
#
loop_
_entity.id
_entity.type
_entity.pdbx_description
1 polymer ?
#
loop_
_entity_poly.entity_id
_entity_poly.type
_entity_poly.pdbx_seq_one_letter_code
_entity_poly.pdbx_strand_id
1 'polypeptide(L)'
;MKKYLLYSLLGVAALSATSCNEDFNEDVAAPQQWEQEAAITLPGFSVSAASAIDFANVTDSVTIFSFSTPTGMPEGTSIKNFQVSLAPEGKETAVATFKASNNGKIAAEDLKTVIENCYGKRPEERTLIANITANLMKDGQASLLTSAPITVKATLVAPFIDTAYYLIGNMNGWNADALIKLNHSGADIYDDPVFSTIIEVPADCYWKIIPQINVTEGNVWNNNNVLGCEENGNTDLTGKLVINPNPEPGAMRIENAGWVKISLNMMDYTYTVELLGEVSPYLYTPGNHQGWNPAASVKLYSTDFMNYSGYLSLDGEFKFTSAPDWEHTNYGDGGEGTLSTDGGNLSASKGFYYVEANVSTLTWKATEITTYGIIGGFNDWGASVPMTFDGETSTYTVEAELPAGTEFKFRANDDWGINLGGTLGNLAPNGANITVA
;
A
#
# COMPACT_ATOMS: atom_id res chain seq x y z
N MET A 1 27.04 23.79 5.28
CA MET A 1 25.81 24.51 5.65
C MET A 1 25.03 23.84 6.82
N LYS A 2 24.93 22.50 6.93
CA LYS A 2 24.15 21.85 8.02
C LYS A 2 24.73 22.03 9.46
N LYS A 3 26.03 22.25 9.61
CA LYS A 3 26.64 22.46 10.94
C LYS A 3 26.34 23.82 11.55
N TYR A 4 26.22 24.85 10.74
CA TYR A 4 25.93 26.21 11.23
C TYR A 4 24.47 26.41 11.64
N LEU A 5 23.54 25.65 11.02
CA LEU A 5 22.11 25.67 11.38
C LEU A 5 21.89 25.03 12.77
N LEU A 6 22.63 23.99 13.11
CA LEU A 6 22.54 23.31 14.41
C LEU A 6 23.05 24.18 15.55
N TYR A 7 24.13 24.95 15.34
CA TYR A 7 24.66 25.88 16.34
C TYR A 7 23.78 27.12 16.52
N SER A 8 23.07 27.58 15.49
CA SER A 8 22.13 28.69 15.61
C SER A 8 20.85 28.27 16.36
N LEU A 9 20.39 27.02 16.19
CA LEU A 9 19.24 26.49 16.94
C LEU A 9 19.58 26.27 18.43
N LEU A 10 20.78 25.78 18.72
CA LEU A 10 21.27 25.62 20.10
C LEU A 10 21.51 26.99 20.77
N GLY A 11 21.96 28.00 20.02
CA GLY A 11 22.14 29.35 20.53
C GLY A 11 20.81 30.03 20.90
N VAL A 12 19.76 29.83 20.09
CA VAL A 12 18.40 30.37 20.38
C VAL A 12 17.74 29.65 21.55
N ALA A 13 17.93 28.33 21.68
CA ALA A 13 17.42 27.55 22.81
C ALA A 13 18.14 27.92 24.13
N ALA A 14 19.42 28.25 24.08
CA ALA A 14 20.19 28.71 25.26
C ALA A 14 19.79 30.12 25.72
N LEU A 15 19.43 31.01 24.76
CA LEU A 15 18.97 32.38 25.09
C LEU A 15 17.54 32.44 25.64
N SER A 16 16.70 31.47 25.27
CA SER A 16 15.34 31.36 25.83
C SER A 16 15.28 30.74 27.23
N ALA A 17 16.34 30.02 27.66
CA ALA A 17 16.42 29.42 28.99
C ALA A 17 16.95 30.39 30.04
N THR A 18 17.56 31.54 29.69
CA THR A 18 18.12 32.51 30.64
C THR A 18 17.21 33.69 30.93
N SER A 19 16.02 33.77 30.25
CA SER A 19 15.11 34.91 30.39
C SER A 19 14.05 34.77 31.51
N CYS A 20 14.03 33.69 32.26
CA CYS A 20 12.99 33.46 33.30
C CYS A 20 13.53 33.28 34.72
N ASN A 21 14.75 33.72 35.03
CA ASN A 21 15.34 33.35 36.34
C ASN A 21 15.75 34.52 37.25
N GLU A 22 15.34 35.77 37.02
CA GLU A 22 15.81 36.87 37.84
C GLU A 22 14.75 37.55 38.75
N ASP A 23 13.45 37.20 38.65
CA ASP A 23 12.43 37.84 39.48
C ASP A 23 11.49 36.86 40.23
N PHE A 24 11.86 35.56 40.30
CA PHE A 24 11.09 34.63 41.13
C PHE A 24 11.65 34.57 42.54
N ASN A 25 11.04 35.33 43.44
CA ASN A 25 11.37 35.28 44.84
C ASN A 25 10.65 34.09 45.49
N GLU A 26 11.35 32.96 45.62
CA GLU A 26 10.84 31.72 46.21
C GLU A 26 10.35 31.90 47.65
N ASP A 27 10.74 33.01 48.34
CA ASP A 27 10.33 33.31 49.71
C ASP A 27 8.95 34.01 49.80
N VAL A 28 8.33 34.42 48.68
CA VAL A 28 7.08 35.21 48.72
C VAL A 28 5.84 34.41 48.36
N ALA A 29 5.90 33.41 47.50
CA ALA A 29 4.84 32.40 47.33
C ALA A 29 5.39 31.17 46.60
N ALA A 30 5.24 29.99 47.18
CA ALA A 30 5.34 28.75 46.39
C ALA A 30 4.37 28.84 45.19
N PRO A 31 4.72 28.31 44.00
CA PRO A 31 3.75 28.26 42.89
C PRO A 31 2.45 27.67 43.43
N GLN A 32 1.39 28.44 43.40
CA GLN A 32 0.09 27.90 43.77
C GLN A 32 -0.29 26.86 42.74
N GLN A 33 0.04 25.63 43.02
CA GLN A 33 -0.56 24.50 42.34
C GLN A 33 -1.97 24.38 42.86
N TRP A 34 -2.91 24.99 42.16
CA TRP A 34 -4.32 24.70 42.38
C TRP A 34 -4.53 23.25 42.03
N GLU A 35 -4.80 22.41 43.02
CA GLU A 35 -5.30 21.09 42.78
C GLU A 35 -6.56 21.25 41.92
N GLN A 36 -6.66 20.47 40.82
CA GLN A 36 -7.85 20.47 40.00
C GLN A 36 -9.03 20.12 40.90
N GLU A 37 -10.03 21.00 41.00
CA GLU A 37 -11.20 20.74 41.82
C GLU A 37 -11.80 19.39 41.48
N ALA A 38 -12.07 18.56 42.46
CA ALA A 38 -12.69 17.26 42.27
C ALA A 38 -14.05 17.44 41.57
N ALA A 39 -14.35 16.60 40.63
CA ALA A 39 -15.63 16.60 39.95
C ALA A 39 -16.76 16.39 40.96
N ILE A 40 -17.80 17.21 40.91
CA ILE A 40 -18.97 17.07 41.78
C ILE A 40 -19.98 16.08 41.15
N THR A 41 -20.69 15.40 42.05
CA THR A 41 -21.85 14.59 41.64
C THR A 41 -23.11 15.42 41.80
N LEU A 42 -23.88 15.56 40.71
CA LEU A 42 -25.20 16.22 40.72
C LEU A 42 -26.29 15.14 40.64
N PRO A 43 -27.01 14.85 41.71
CA PRO A 43 -28.08 13.84 41.68
C PRO A 43 -29.12 14.15 40.62
N GLY A 44 -29.43 13.15 39.77
CA GLY A 44 -30.36 13.31 38.66
C GLY A 44 -29.76 13.85 37.36
N PHE A 45 -28.48 14.23 37.32
CA PHE A 45 -27.74 14.44 36.08
C PHE A 45 -27.29 13.09 35.57
N SER A 46 -27.70 12.77 34.35
CA SER A 46 -27.25 11.56 33.67
C SER A 46 -27.06 11.81 32.17
N VAL A 47 -26.15 11.09 31.59
CA VAL A 47 -25.87 11.13 30.15
C VAL A 47 -26.18 9.76 29.55
N SER A 48 -26.86 9.77 28.42
CA SER A 48 -27.19 8.58 27.67
C SER A 48 -26.59 8.66 26.26
N ALA A 49 -26.07 7.55 25.76
CA ALA A 49 -25.59 7.47 24.39
C ALA A 49 -26.70 7.77 23.38
N ALA A 50 -26.36 8.42 22.29
CA ALA A 50 -27.23 8.52 21.13
C ALA A 50 -27.35 7.16 20.42
N SER A 51 -28.26 7.07 19.44
CA SER A 51 -28.31 5.91 18.53
C SER A 51 -27.00 5.74 17.75
N ALA A 52 -26.75 4.53 17.26
CA ALA A 52 -25.61 4.27 16.38
C ALA A 52 -25.61 5.22 15.18
N ILE A 53 -24.43 5.72 14.86
CA ILE A 53 -24.22 6.73 13.82
C ILE A 53 -23.84 6.03 12.53
N ASP A 54 -24.63 6.23 11.49
CA ASP A 54 -24.30 5.80 10.13
C ASP A 54 -23.90 7.05 9.31
N PHE A 55 -22.62 7.11 8.94
CA PHE A 55 -22.07 8.24 8.20
C PHE A 55 -22.67 8.41 6.80
N ALA A 56 -23.36 7.40 6.24
CA ALA A 56 -24.11 7.56 5.01
C ALA A 56 -25.27 8.56 5.14
N ASN A 57 -25.75 8.80 6.38
CA ASN A 57 -26.89 9.67 6.70
C ASN A 57 -26.46 10.92 7.49
N VAL A 58 -25.17 11.21 7.55
CA VAL A 58 -24.62 12.33 8.31
C VAL A 58 -24.17 13.45 7.39
N THR A 59 -24.39 14.71 7.83
CA THR A 59 -23.88 15.91 7.15
C THR A 59 -22.77 16.55 8.00
N ASP A 60 -23.06 17.66 8.66
CA ASP A 60 -22.02 18.49 9.32
C ASP A 60 -21.76 18.09 10.77
N SER A 61 -22.73 17.52 11.46
CA SER A 61 -22.64 17.20 12.89
C SER A 61 -23.37 15.93 13.27
N VAL A 62 -22.88 15.26 14.31
CA VAL A 62 -23.45 14.03 14.87
C VAL A 62 -23.79 14.22 16.33
N THR A 63 -24.91 13.61 16.76
CA THR A 63 -25.28 13.56 18.18
C THR A 63 -24.56 12.40 18.84
N ILE A 64 -23.77 12.68 19.85
CA ILE A 64 -23.02 11.67 20.64
C ILE A 64 -23.82 11.24 21.86
N PHE A 65 -24.47 12.19 22.51
CA PHE A 65 -25.22 11.94 23.73
C PHE A 65 -26.45 12.83 23.87
N SER A 66 -27.36 12.42 24.73
CA SER A 66 -28.36 13.25 25.39
C SER A 66 -28.12 13.27 26.89
N PHE A 67 -28.61 14.29 27.57
CA PHE A 67 -28.49 14.35 29.00
C PHE A 67 -29.83 14.73 29.66
N SER A 68 -30.04 14.28 30.90
CA SER A 68 -31.14 14.69 31.74
C SER A 68 -30.70 15.78 32.70
N THR A 69 -31.54 16.80 32.86
CA THR A 69 -31.33 17.83 33.87
C THR A 69 -32.06 17.45 35.16
N PRO A 70 -31.40 17.51 36.32
CA PRO A 70 -32.09 17.23 37.59
C PRO A 70 -33.31 18.11 37.80
N THR A 71 -34.38 17.55 38.35
CA THR A 71 -35.52 18.32 38.83
C THR A 71 -35.15 19.03 40.12
N GLY A 72 -35.45 20.32 40.22
CA GLY A 72 -35.18 21.10 41.43
C GLY A 72 -33.76 21.69 41.49
N MET A 73 -33.14 21.94 40.32
CA MET A 73 -31.89 22.74 40.31
C MET A 73 -32.14 24.11 40.94
N PRO A 74 -31.17 24.63 41.73
CA PRO A 74 -31.29 25.97 42.30
C PRO A 74 -31.48 27.04 41.25
N GLU A 75 -32.25 28.06 41.52
CA GLU A 75 -32.44 29.18 40.62
C GLU A 75 -31.08 29.83 40.23
N GLY A 76 -30.92 30.21 38.98
CA GLY A 76 -29.70 30.79 38.45
C GLY A 76 -28.61 29.77 38.07
N THR A 77 -28.86 28.47 38.24
CA THR A 77 -27.90 27.43 37.79
C THR A 77 -28.18 26.98 36.33
N SER A 78 -27.09 26.62 35.61
CA SER A 78 -27.18 26.06 34.26
C SER A 78 -26.04 25.11 34.00
N ILE A 79 -26.27 24.06 33.19
CA ILE A 79 -25.22 23.13 32.75
C ILE A 79 -24.78 23.56 31.34
N LYS A 80 -23.49 23.82 31.18
CA LYS A 80 -22.88 24.34 29.93
C LYS A 80 -21.49 23.74 29.69
N ASN A 81 -20.90 24.12 28.57
CA ASN A 81 -19.50 23.79 28.20
C ASN A 81 -19.23 22.30 28.22
N PHE A 82 -20.09 21.54 27.51
CA PHE A 82 -19.89 20.12 27.37
C PHE A 82 -18.63 19.80 26.58
N GLN A 83 -17.88 18.80 27.06
CA GLN A 83 -16.76 18.19 26.37
C GLN A 83 -16.97 16.69 26.25
N VAL A 84 -16.52 16.13 25.14
CA VAL A 84 -16.55 14.69 24.83
C VAL A 84 -15.12 14.23 24.63
N SER A 85 -14.64 13.36 25.51
CA SER A 85 -13.34 12.70 25.39
C SER A 85 -13.57 11.28 24.88
N LEU A 86 -12.98 10.93 23.72
CA LEU A 86 -13.18 9.66 23.03
C LEU A 86 -11.97 8.75 23.19
N ALA A 87 -12.20 7.49 23.51
CA ALA A 87 -11.19 6.43 23.55
C ALA A 87 -11.67 5.22 22.73
N PRO A 88 -10.78 4.47 22.06
CA PRO A 88 -11.11 3.17 21.49
C PRO A 88 -11.61 2.20 22.56
N GLU A 89 -12.49 1.27 22.20
CA GLU A 89 -12.93 0.22 23.10
C GLU A 89 -11.76 -0.53 23.73
N GLY A 90 -11.82 -0.74 25.05
CA GLY A 90 -10.75 -1.40 25.81
C GLY A 90 -9.52 -0.54 26.09
N LYS A 91 -9.54 0.75 25.76
CA LYS A 91 -8.49 1.71 26.12
C LYS A 91 -9.03 2.72 27.16
N GLU A 92 -8.21 3.01 28.18
CA GLU A 92 -8.57 3.98 29.24
C GLU A 92 -8.25 5.42 28.83
N THR A 93 -7.22 5.61 28.01
CA THR A 93 -6.75 6.93 27.61
C THR A 93 -7.53 7.45 26.42
N ALA A 94 -8.09 8.63 26.54
CA ALA A 94 -8.72 9.33 25.43
C ALA A 94 -7.69 9.68 24.34
N VAL A 95 -8.07 9.47 23.10
CA VAL A 95 -7.26 9.82 21.90
C VAL A 95 -7.61 11.22 21.38
N ALA A 96 -8.80 11.73 21.71
CA ALA A 96 -9.25 13.06 21.34
C ALA A 96 -10.29 13.60 22.30
N THR A 97 -10.38 14.93 22.42
CA THR A 97 -11.40 15.64 23.22
C THR A 97 -11.96 16.79 22.41
N PHE A 98 -13.28 16.88 22.32
CA PHE A 98 -14.01 17.88 21.55
C PHE A 98 -14.98 18.66 22.42
N LYS A 99 -15.20 19.92 22.05
CA LYS A 99 -16.31 20.70 22.60
C LYS A 99 -17.61 20.20 21.96
N ALA A 100 -18.60 19.90 22.78
CA ALA A 100 -19.92 19.53 22.29
C ALA A 100 -20.91 20.70 22.47
N SER A 101 -21.91 20.74 21.61
CA SER A 101 -23.05 21.64 21.78
C SER A 101 -23.88 21.25 23.02
N ASN A 102 -24.76 22.13 23.44
CA ASN A 102 -25.71 21.85 24.54
C ASN A 102 -26.73 20.74 24.17
N ASN A 103 -26.76 20.30 22.92
CA ASN A 103 -27.58 19.18 22.45
C ASN A 103 -26.75 17.90 22.23
N GLY A 104 -25.53 17.83 22.76
CA GLY A 104 -24.66 16.67 22.71
C GLY A 104 -24.06 16.39 21.32
N LYS A 105 -23.93 17.41 20.46
CA LYS A 105 -23.38 17.26 19.10
C LYS A 105 -21.93 17.71 19.02
N ILE A 106 -21.15 16.99 18.22
CA ILE A 106 -19.81 17.38 17.75
C ILE A 106 -19.82 17.47 16.20
N ALA A 107 -18.76 18.01 15.62
CA ALA A 107 -18.59 17.96 14.16
C ALA A 107 -18.47 16.51 13.69
N ALA A 108 -19.11 16.19 12.58
CA ALA A 108 -19.07 14.84 11.99
C ALA A 108 -17.65 14.43 11.60
N GLU A 109 -16.89 15.36 11.01
CA GLU A 109 -15.51 15.12 10.59
C GLU A 109 -14.56 14.83 11.78
N ASP A 110 -14.81 15.43 12.93
CA ASP A 110 -14.05 15.15 14.16
C ASP A 110 -14.19 13.68 14.57
N LEU A 111 -15.44 13.17 14.63
CA LEU A 111 -15.69 11.76 14.98
C LEU A 111 -15.14 10.82 13.91
N LYS A 112 -15.34 11.15 12.63
CA LYS A 112 -14.83 10.37 11.49
C LYS A 112 -13.31 10.23 11.57
N THR A 113 -12.59 11.34 11.78
CA THR A 113 -11.13 11.35 11.92
C THR A 113 -10.66 10.46 13.06
N VAL A 114 -11.33 10.47 14.20
CA VAL A 114 -11.00 9.59 15.33
C VAL A 114 -11.16 8.12 14.96
N ILE A 115 -12.26 7.76 14.29
CA ILE A 115 -12.52 6.38 13.86
C ILE A 115 -11.48 5.93 12.84
N GLU A 116 -11.20 6.75 11.81
CA GLU A 116 -10.22 6.43 10.78
C GLU A 116 -8.81 6.24 11.37
N ASN A 117 -8.41 7.08 12.32
CA ASN A 117 -7.10 6.98 12.99
C ASN A 117 -6.99 5.76 13.90
N CYS A 118 -8.09 5.33 14.53
CA CYS A 118 -8.09 4.19 15.44
C CYS A 118 -8.30 2.84 14.78
N TYR A 119 -9.10 2.80 13.70
CA TYR A 119 -9.61 1.56 13.13
C TYR A 119 -9.48 1.46 11.60
N GLY A 120 -8.96 2.51 10.93
CA GLY A 120 -8.96 2.59 9.46
C GLY A 120 -10.32 2.92 8.89
N LYS A 121 -10.44 2.83 7.55
CA LYS A 121 -11.62 3.28 6.78
C LYS A 121 -12.61 2.16 6.44
N ARG A 122 -12.41 0.95 6.95
CA ARG A 122 -13.31 -0.19 6.70
C ARG A 122 -14.73 0.13 7.21
N PRO A 123 -15.81 -0.08 6.42
CA PRO A 123 -17.18 0.29 6.76
C PRO A 123 -17.83 -0.73 7.71
N GLU A 124 -17.22 -0.92 8.85
CA GLU A 124 -17.71 -1.79 9.94
C GLU A 124 -18.14 -0.93 11.12
N GLU A 125 -19.11 -1.42 11.89
CA GLU A 125 -19.52 -0.76 13.13
C GLU A 125 -18.33 -0.74 14.10
N ARG A 126 -17.90 0.46 14.50
CA ARG A 126 -16.82 0.67 15.46
C ARG A 126 -17.37 1.22 16.77
N THR A 127 -16.76 0.79 17.86
CA THR A 127 -17.14 1.17 19.21
C THR A 127 -16.09 2.09 19.82
N LEU A 128 -16.53 3.24 20.32
CA LEU A 128 -15.72 4.16 21.10
C LEU A 128 -16.36 4.32 22.50
N ILE A 129 -15.53 4.56 23.50
CA ILE A 129 -15.95 4.96 24.84
C ILE A 129 -15.85 6.48 24.94
N ALA A 130 -16.95 7.13 25.31
CA ALA A 130 -17.00 8.56 25.49
C ALA A 130 -17.18 8.93 26.98
N ASN A 131 -16.27 9.75 27.49
CA ASN A 131 -16.39 10.41 28.79
C ASN A 131 -16.87 11.83 28.54
N ILE A 132 -18.00 12.18 29.17
CA ILE A 132 -18.62 13.50 29.06
C ILE A 132 -18.37 14.32 30.30
N THR A 133 -17.83 15.51 30.12
CA THR A 133 -17.72 16.51 31.18
C THR A 133 -18.54 17.75 30.84
N ALA A 134 -19.00 18.45 31.81
CA ALA A 134 -19.70 19.72 31.67
C ALA A 134 -19.44 20.62 32.88
N ASN A 135 -19.81 21.90 32.79
CA ASN A 135 -19.75 22.81 33.88
C ASN A 135 -21.16 23.12 34.42
N LEU A 136 -21.35 22.91 35.72
CA LEU A 136 -22.46 23.48 36.46
C LEU A 136 -22.10 24.95 36.79
N MET A 137 -22.80 25.87 36.15
CA MET A 137 -22.58 27.30 36.30
C MET A 137 -23.56 27.87 37.33
N LYS A 138 -23.06 28.66 38.33
CA LYS A 138 -23.87 29.43 39.26
C LYS A 138 -23.13 30.73 39.60
N ASP A 139 -23.78 31.86 39.46
CA ASP A 139 -23.24 33.19 39.81
C ASP A 139 -21.83 33.47 39.25
N GLY A 140 -21.55 32.99 38.02
CA GLY A 140 -20.25 33.11 37.38
C GLY A 140 -19.19 32.09 37.79
N GLN A 141 -19.47 31.23 38.76
CA GLN A 141 -18.61 30.12 39.19
C GLN A 141 -18.95 28.86 38.39
N ALA A 142 -17.94 28.01 38.10
CA ALA A 142 -18.07 26.76 37.40
C ALA A 142 -17.63 25.60 38.29
N SER A 143 -18.45 24.58 38.42
CA SER A 143 -18.08 23.30 39.04
C SER A 143 -18.10 22.21 38.00
N LEU A 144 -17.07 21.37 37.96
CA LEU A 144 -16.94 20.29 36.98
C LEU A 144 -17.92 19.15 37.28
N LEU A 145 -18.71 18.78 36.27
CA LEU A 145 -19.55 17.59 36.28
C LEU A 145 -18.91 16.53 35.39
N THR A 146 -18.93 15.28 35.80
CA THR A 146 -18.49 14.13 35.02
C THR A 146 -19.59 13.10 34.96
N SER A 147 -19.86 12.55 33.79
CA SER A 147 -20.79 11.43 33.61
C SER A 147 -20.10 10.08 33.81
N ALA A 148 -20.90 9.04 33.99
CA ALA A 148 -20.41 7.67 33.67
C ALA A 148 -20.05 7.59 32.17
N PRO A 149 -19.05 6.75 31.81
CA PRO A 149 -18.72 6.52 30.40
C PRO A 149 -19.92 5.99 29.62
N ILE A 150 -20.06 6.42 28.37
CA ILE A 150 -21.07 5.92 27.44
C ILE A 150 -20.41 5.30 26.22
N THR A 151 -21.11 4.40 25.56
CA THR A 151 -20.66 3.73 24.35
C THR A 151 -21.19 4.46 23.13
N VAL A 152 -20.30 4.87 22.23
CA VAL A 152 -20.61 5.48 20.94
C VAL A 152 -20.31 4.47 19.86
N LYS A 153 -21.33 4.16 19.03
CA LYS A 153 -21.21 3.25 17.88
C LYS A 153 -21.32 4.03 16.60
N ALA A 154 -20.45 3.74 15.65
CA ALA A 154 -20.46 4.41 14.36
C ALA A 154 -19.94 3.51 13.24
N THR A 155 -20.51 3.69 12.03
CA THR A 155 -20.13 3.01 10.79
C THR A 155 -19.75 4.04 9.75
N LEU A 156 -18.53 3.96 9.19
CA LEU A 156 -18.07 4.82 8.09
C LEU A 156 -18.73 4.45 6.76
N VAL A 157 -18.75 5.39 5.82
CA VAL A 157 -19.12 5.10 4.43
C VAL A 157 -17.94 4.42 3.75
N ALA A 158 -18.21 3.32 3.03
CA ALA A 158 -17.21 2.68 2.19
C ALA A 158 -16.70 3.66 1.12
N PRO A 159 -15.38 3.83 0.96
CA PRO A 159 -14.86 4.50 -0.21
C PRO A 159 -15.22 3.69 -1.47
N PHE A 160 -15.42 4.36 -2.60
CA PHE A 160 -15.61 3.66 -3.87
C PHE A 160 -14.26 3.10 -4.34
N ILE A 161 -14.05 1.80 -4.18
CA ILE A 161 -12.87 1.08 -4.66
C ILE A 161 -13.35 -0.07 -5.55
N ASP A 162 -12.92 -0.05 -6.81
CA ASP A 162 -13.27 -1.07 -7.79
C ASP A 162 -12.30 -2.26 -7.72
N THR A 163 -12.66 -3.36 -8.36
CA THR A 163 -11.91 -4.61 -8.36
C THR A 163 -10.64 -4.57 -9.22
N ALA A 164 -10.58 -3.66 -10.19
CA ALA A 164 -9.39 -3.41 -11.01
C ALA A 164 -9.39 -1.99 -11.57
N TYR A 165 -8.21 -1.52 -11.92
CA TYR A 165 -7.97 -0.23 -12.56
C TYR A 165 -7.06 -0.41 -13.76
N TYR A 166 -7.22 0.48 -14.75
CA TYR A 166 -6.51 0.45 -16.02
C TYR A 166 -5.99 1.84 -16.35
N LEU A 167 -4.82 1.90 -16.99
CA LEU A 167 -4.30 3.14 -17.56
C LEU A 167 -4.76 3.28 -19.00
N ILE A 168 -5.06 4.51 -19.39
CA ILE A 168 -5.30 4.93 -20.75
C ILE A 168 -4.58 6.25 -20.99
N GLY A 169 -3.94 6.40 -22.13
CA GLY A 169 -3.16 7.61 -22.42
C GLY A 169 -2.34 7.50 -23.70
N ASN A 170 -1.33 8.37 -23.82
CA ASN A 170 -0.45 8.37 -24.99
C ASN A 170 0.30 7.04 -25.14
N MET A 171 0.60 6.33 -24.01
CA MET A 171 1.30 5.05 -24.03
C MET A 171 0.56 3.94 -24.76
N ASN A 172 -0.76 4.03 -24.91
CA ASN A 172 -1.56 3.08 -25.67
C ASN A 172 -2.41 3.76 -26.78
N GLY A 173 -2.07 5.02 -27.12
CA GLY A 173 -2.75 5.80 -28.15
C GLY A 173 -4.21 6.15 -27.78
N TRP A 174 -4.55 6.21 -26.50
CA TRP A 174 -5.92 6.43 -26.01
C TRP A 174 -6.91 5.38 -26.50
N ASN A 175 -6.41 4.18 -26.81
CA ASN A 175 -7.21 3.09 -27.34
C ASN A 175 -7.92 2.32 -26.23
N ALA A 176 -9.23 2.37 -26.22
CA ALA A 176 -10.09 1.67 -25.25
C ALA A 176 -9.97 0.14 -25.32
N ASP A 177 -9.56 -0.42 -26.46
CA ASP A 177 -9.34 -1.87 -26.63
C ASP A 177 -7.95 -2.33 -26.14
N ALA A 178 -7.06 -1.38 -25.82
CA ALA A 178 -5.69 -1.62 -25.39
C ALA A 178 -5.39 -1.04 -23.99
N LEU A 179 -6.34 -1.14 -23.08
CA LEU A 179 -6.18 -0.68 -21.68
C LEU A 179 -5.05 -1.45 -20.98
N ILE A 180 -4.23 -0.75 -20.22
CA ILE A 180 -3.12 -1.32 -19.46
C ILE A 180 -3.57 -1.56 -18.03
N LYS A 181 -3.75 -2.83 -17.64
CA LYS A 181 -4.22 -3.20 -16.31
C LYS A 181 -3.14 -2.96 -15.25
N LEU A 182 -3.53 -2.37 -14.12
CA LEU A 182 -2.69 -2.33 -12.93
C LEU A 182 -2.81 -3.65 -12.16
N ASN A 183 -1.70 -4.10 -11.60
CA ASN A 183 -1.61 -5.30 -10.78
C ASN A 183 -2.01 -4.96 -9.34
N HIS A 184 -2.61 -5.94 -8.67
CA HIS A 184 -2.96 -5.90 -7.25
C HIS A 184 -2.57 -7.23 -6.62
N SER A 185 -2.22 -7.24 -5.35
CA SER A 185 -1.78 -8.44 -4.63
C SER A 185 -2.86 -9.53 -4.50
N GLY A 186 -4.14 -9.15 -4.66
CA GLY A 186 -5.29 -10.02 -4.40
C GLY A 186 -5.71 -10.06 -2.93
N ALA A 187 -5.03 -9.33 -2.04
CA ALA A 187 -5.45 -9.14 -0.66
C ALA A 187 -6.75 -8.31 -0.57
N ASP A 188 -7.34 -8.27 0.62
CA ASP A 188 -8.46 -7.36 0.89
C ASP A 188 -8.05 -5.90 0.64
N ILE A 189 -8.88 -5.14 -0.06
CA ILE A 189 -8.59 -3.75 -0.46
C ILE A 189 -8.39 -2.78 0.72
N TYR A 190 -8.88 -3.12 1.91
CA TYR A 190 -8.65 -2.33 3.11
C TYR A 190 -7.32 -2.65 3.79
N ASP A 191 -6.71 -3.80 3.46
CA ASP A 191 -5.39 -4.21 3.95
C ASP A 191 -4.31 -3.82 2.94
N ASP A 192 -4.61 -3.90 1.62
CA ASP A 192 -3.74 -3.45 0.53
C ASP A 192 -4.56 -2.68 -0.53
N PRO A 193 -4.70 -1.36 -0.40
CA PRO A 193 -5.44 -0.54 -1.37
C PRO A 193 -4.63 -0.14 -2.61
N VAL A 194 -3.44 -0.73 -2.82
CA VAL A 194 -2.49 -0.27 -3.83
C VAL A 194 -2.60 -1.09 -5.10
N PHE A 195 -2.84 -0.40 -6.20
CA PHE A 195 -2.78 -0.94 -7.56
C PHE A 195 -1.58 -0.33 -8.28
N SER A 196 -0.75 -1.13 -8.92
CA SER A 196 0.45 -0.60 -9.58
C SER A 196 0.80 -1.35 -10.85
N THR A 197 1.52 -0.67 -11.76
CA THR A 197 2.11 -1.29 -12.93
C THR A 197 3.42 -0.59 -13.30
N ILE A 198 4.27 -1.32 -14.01
CA ILE A 198 5.50 -0.77 -14.57
C ILE A 198 5.34 -0.80 -16.09
N ILE A 199 5.53 0.35 -16.73
CA ILE A 199 5.35 0.52 -18.17
C ILE A 199 6.41 1.46 -18.75
N GLU A 200 6.65 1.32 -20.04
CA GLU A 200 7.38 2.32 -20.81
C GLU A 200 6.42 3.39 -21.31
N VAL A 201 6.77 4.66 -21.13
CA VAL A 201 5.98 5.79 -21.58
C VAL A 201 6.76 6.63 -22.60
N PRO A 202 6.08 7.19 -23.62
CA PRO A 202 6.69 8.21 -24.49
C PRO A 202 6.91 9.52 -23.75
N ALA A 203 7.70 10.43 -24.31
CA ALA A 203 7.77 11.80 -23.84
C ALA A 203 6.39 12.48 -23.94
N ASP A 204 6.12 13.41 -23.04
CA ASP A 204 4.84 14.13 -22.96
C ASP A 204 3.63 13.19 -22.85
N CYS A 205 3.75 12.16 -22.06
CA CYS A 205 2.72 11.14 -21.88
C CYS A 205 1.58 11.62 -21.00
N TYR A 206 0.45 11.96 -21.58
CA TYR A 206 -0.81 12.22 -20.87
C TYR A 206 -1.52 10.91 -20.58
N TRP A 207 -2.11 10.80 -19.37
CA TRP A 207 -2.78 9.58 -18.96
C TRP A 207 -3.91 9.82 -17.97
N LYS A 208 -4.88 8.90 -17.96
CA LYS A 208 -6.03 8.83 -17.03
C LYS A 208 -6.20 7.39 -16.55
N ILE A 209 -7.12 7.19 -15.61
CA ILE A 209 -7.40 5.90 -15.00
C ILE A 209 -8.85 5.51 -15.26
N ILE A 210 -9.06 4.28 -15.70
CA ILE A 210 -10.36 3.68 -15.96
C ILE A 210 -10.62 2.59 -14.92
N PRO A 211 -11.71 2.65 -14.15
CA PRO A 211 -12.11 1.59 -13.23
C PRO A 211 -12.76 0.41 -13.99
N GLN A 212 -12.76 -0.77 -13.38
CA GLN A 212 -13.33 -2.00 -13.94
C GLN A 212 -14.80 -1.85 -14.33
N ILE A 213 -15.57 -1.10 -13.57
CA ILE A 213 -16.99 -0.91 -13.87
C ILE A 213 -17.22 -0.32 -15.26
N ASN A 214 -16.41 0.64 -15.70
CA ASN A 214 -16.51 1.24 -17.03
C ASN A 214 -16.24 0.21 -18.14
N VAL A 215 -15.28 -0.69 -17.89
CA VAL A 215 -14.96 -1.78 -18.82
C VAL A 215 -16.10 -2.79 -18.87
N THR A 216 -16.65 -3.15 -17.72
CA THR A 216 -17.75 -4.12 -17.61
C THR A 216 -19.03 -3.61 -18.27
N GLU A 217 -19.31 -2.32 -18.15
CA GLU A 217 -20.47 -1.66 -18.76
C GLU A 217 -20.28 -1.37 -20.27
N GLY A 218 -19.08 -1.58 -20.80
CA GLY A 218 -18.75 -1.27 -22.19
C GLY A 218 -18.73 0.24 -22.49
N ASN A 219 -18.60 1.06 -21.47
CA ASN A 219 -18.53 2.52 -21.56
C ASN A 219 -17.27 3.06 -20.89
N VAL A 220 -16.11 2.81 -21.52
CA VAL A 220 -14.78 3.17 -20.98
C VAL A 220 -14.70 4.65 -20.59
N TRP A 221 -15.34 5.52 -21.35
CA TRP A 221 -15.35 6.96 -21.14
C TRP A 221 -16.53 7.47 -20.30
N ASN A 222 -17.15 6.62 -19.48
CA ASN A 222 -18.14 7.08 -18.54
C ASN A 222 -17.50 8.04 -17.51
N ASN A 223 -17.65 9.34 -17.73
CA ASN A 223 -17.01 10.40 -16.94
C ASN A 223 -17.35 10.34 -15.44
N ASN A 224 -18.47 9.70 -15.06
CA ASN A 224 -18.84 9.57 -13.65
C ASN A 224 -17.83 8.76 -12.84
N ASN A 225 -17.04 7.91 -13.50
CA ASN A 225 -16.12 6.99 -12.82
C ASN A 225 -14.67 7.14 -13.26
N VAL A 226 -14.38 7.85 -14.37
CA VAL A 226 -13.00 8.09 -14.84
C VAL A 226 -12.24 8.90 -13.78
N LEU A 227 -11.03 8.48 -13.46
CA LEU A 227 -10.16 9.20 -12.54
C LEU A 227 -9.04 9.91 -13.28
N GLY A 228 -8.66 11.05 -12.75
CA GLY A 228 -7.56 11.89 -13.23
C GLY A 228 -7.10 12.85 -12.15
N CYS A 229 -6.53 13.98 -12.54
CA CYS A 229 -6.13 15.05 -11.64
C CYS A 229 -7.05 16.29 -11.82
N GLU A 230 -6.89 17.27 -10.93
CA GLU A 230 -7.70 18.51 -10.96
C GLU A 230 -7.31 19.38 -12.17
N GLU A 231 -6.01 19.57 -12.40
CA GLU A 231 -5.47 20.38 -13.50
C GLU A 231 -4.96 19.49 -14.63
N ASN A 232 -5.50 19.67 -15.84
CA ASN A 232 -5.07 18.92 -17.01
C ASN A 232 -3.61 19.20 -17.36
N GLY A 233 -2.82 18.15 -17.50
CA GLY A 233 -1.38 18.23 -17.79
C GLY A 233 -0.51 18.42 -16.55
N ASN A 234 -1.04 18.14 -15.34
CA ASN A 234 -0.25 18.12 -14.11
C ASN A 234 0.94 17.17 -14.23
N THR A 235 2.14 17.66 -13.92
CA THR A 235 3.41 16.93 -14.01
C THR A 235 3.96 16.47 -12.65
N ASP A 236 3.21 16.69 -11.57
CA ASP A 236 3.62 16.22 -10.25
C ASP A 236 3.71 14.69 -10.23
N LEU A 237 4.80 14.17 -9.71
CA LEU A 237 5.02 12.73 -9.59
C LEU A 237 4.17 12.07 -8.49
N THR A 238 3.52 12.88 -7.66
CA THR A 238 2.56 12.43 -6.64
C THR A 238 1.41 13.43 -6.56
N GLY A 239 0.19 12.93 -6.34
CA GLY A 239 -0.94 13.84 -6.25
C GLY A 239 -2.23 13.17 -5.82
N LYS A 240 -3.28 13.97 -5.72
CA LYS A 240 -4.64 13.52 -5.47
C LYS A 240 -5.31 13.10 -6.78
N LEU A 241 -6.11 12.05 -6.70
CA LEU A 241 -7.02 11.65 -7.76
C LEU A 241 -8.38 12.31 -7.57
N VAL A 242 -8.96 12.77 -8.66
CA VAL A 242 -10.33 13.30 -8.74
C VAL A 242 -11.19 12.30 -9.50
N ILE A 243 -12.35 12.00 -8.93
CA ILE A 243 -13.36 11.15 -9.55
C ILE A 243 -14.63 11.97 -9.76
N ASN A 244 -15.29 11.77 -10.89
CA ASN A 244 -16.56 12.44 -11.21
C ASN A 244 -16.55 13.96 -11.01
N PRO A 245 -15.54 14.70 -11.47
CA PRO A 245 -15.57 16.14 -11.43
C PRO A 245 -16.49 16.68 -12.55
N ASN A 246 -16.97 17.88 -12.35
CA ASN A 246 -17.64 18.65 -13.41
C ASN A 246 -16.84 19.94 -13.64
N PRO A 247 -16.12 20.10 -14.76
CA PRO A 247 -16.01 19.19 -15.92
C PRO A 247 -15.24 17.88 -15.64
N GLU A 248 -15.01 17.07 -16.70
CA GLU A 248 -14.26 15.80 -16.59
C GLU A 248 -12.86 15.97 -15.95
N PRO A 249 -12.29 14.90 -15.34
CA PRO A 249 -10.97 15.00 -14.71
C PRO A 249 -9.88 15.34 -15.72
N GLY A 250 -8.92 16.14 -15.31
CA GLY A 250 -7.70 16.39 -16.08
C GLY A 250 -6.86 15.13 -16.22
N ALA A 251 -6.06 15.06 -17.30
CA ALA A 251 -5.06 14.00 -17.45
C ALA A 251 -3.77 14.39 -16.70
N MET A 252 -3.16 13.47 -15.96
CA MET A 252 -1.79 13.59 -15.49
C MET A 252 -0.83 13.53 -16.69
N ARG A 253 0.39 14.07 -16.55
CA ARG A 253 1.39 14.12 -17.61
C ARG A 253 2.77 13.73 -17.09
N ILE A 254 3.43 12.82 -17.79
CA ILE A 254 4.85 12.48 -17.59
C ILE A 254 5.64 13.12 -18.71
N GLU A 255 6.60 14.01 -18.37
CA GLU A 255 7.30 14.83 -19.36
C GLU A 255 8.34 14.05 -20.18
N ASN A 256 9.10 13.18 -19.52
CA ASN A 256 10.20 12.45 -20.14
C ASN A 256 9.80 11.03 -20.51
N ALA A 257 10.25 10.55 -21.68
CA ALA A 257 10.12 9.15 -22.06
C ALA A 257 10.95 8.25 -21.12
N GLY A 258 10.52 7.02 -20.94
CA GLY A 258 11.25 6.00 -20.16
C GLY A 258 10.34 5.06 -19.39
N TRP A 259 10.95 4.22 -18.59
CA TRP A 259 10.23 3.29 -17.72
C TRP A 259 9.79 3.97 -16.43
N VAL A 260 8.54 3.76 -16.07
CA VAL A 260 7.93 4.31 -14.85
C VAL A 260 7.12 3.25 -14.13
N LYS A 261 7.11 3.32 -12.80
CA LYS A 261 6.12 2.62 -11.98
C LYS A 261 5.03 3.60 -11.61
N ILE A 262 3.80 3.27 -11.98
CA ILE A 262 2.62 4.04 -11.59
C ILE A 262 1.90 3.24 -10.52
N SER A 263 1.65 3.88 -9.37
CA SER A 263 0.93 3.30 -8.24
C SER A 263 -0.25 4.18 -7.86
N LEU A 264 -1.39 3.56 -7.57
CA LEU A 264 -2.62 4.21 -7.11
C LEU A 264 -2.92 3.69 -5.71
N ASN A 265 -3.07 4.56 -4.72
CA ASN A 265 -3.67 4.19 -3.44
C ASN A 265 -5.15 4.61 -3.46
N MET A 266 -6.02 3.64 -3.62
CA MET A 266 -7.46 3.91 -3.78
C MET A 266 -8.18 4.15 -2.47
N MET A 267 -7.54 3.90 -1.31
CA MET A 267 -8.07 4.29 -0.02
C MET A 267 -7.99 5.80 0.21
N ASP A 268 -6.94 6.43 -0.31
CA ASP A 268 -6.65 7.86 -0.13
C ASP A 268 -6.88 8.67 -1.40
N TYR A 269 -7.24 8.01 -2.50
CA TYR A 269 -7.37 8.61 -3.83
C TYR A 269 -6.11 9.40 -4.21
N THR A 270 -4.97 8.70 -4.19
CA THR A 270 -3.68 9.29 -4.56
C THR A 270 -2.97 8.47 -5.63
N TYR A 271 -2.09 9.12 -6.37
CA TYR A 271 -1.18 8.46 -7.29
C TYR A 271 0.27 8.79 -6.97
N THR A 272 1.16 7.90 -7.40
CA THR A 272 2.61 8.09 -7.39
C THR A 272 3.18 7.60 -8.71
N VAL A 273 4.05 8.39 -9.32
CA VAL A 273 4.86 8.00 -10.47
C VAL A 273 6.32 7.94 -10.01
N GLU A 274 6.92 6.77 -10.10
CA GLU A 274 8.33 6.55 -9.83
C GLU A 274 9.07 6.41 -11.17
N LEU A 275 10.02 7.30 -11.44
CA LEU A 275 10.86 7.26 -12.63
C LEU A 275 11.96 6.21 -12.39
N LEU A 276 11.96 5.12 -13.15
CA LEU A 276 12.86 3.99 -12.93
C LEU A 276 14.22 4.14 -13.65
N GLY A 277 14.38 5.18 -14.46
CA GLY A 277 15.61 5.40 -15.20
C GLY A 277 15.85 4.35 -16.29
N GLU A 278 17.11 3.99 -16.48
CA GLU A 278 17.53 2.95 -17.43
C GLU A 278 17.34 1.56 -16.82
N VAL A 279 16.15 0.99 -16.96
CA VAL A 279 15.83 -0.37 -16.55
C VAL A 279 15.55 -1.24 -17.78
N SER A 280 15.79 -2.54 -17.66
CA SER A 280 15.54 -3.52 -18.70
C SER A 280 14.71 -4.67 -18.13
N PRO A 281 13.73 -5.22 -18.86
CA PRO A 281 13.07 -6.46 -18.47
C PRO A 281 14.01 -7.68 -18.56
N TYR A 282 15.23 -7.47 -19.03
CA TYR A 282 16.22 -8.53 -19.20
C TYR A 282 17.48 -8.27 -18.39
N LEU A 283 18.01 -9.33 -17.78
CA LEU A 283 19.33 -9.39 -17.20
C LEU A 283 20.15 -10.41 -18.00
N TYR A 284 21.25 -9.96 -18.55
CA TYR A 284 22.11 -10.76 -19.44
C TYR A 284 23.09 -11.57 -18.61
N THR A 285 23.51 -12.75 -19.12
CA THR A 285 24.33 -13.71 -18.39
C THR A 285 25.62 -14.08 -19.13
N PRO A 286 26.52 -13.13 -19.43
CA PRO A 286 27.80 -13.44 -20.07
C PRO A 286 28.72 -14.28 -19.16
N GLY A 287 29.40 -15.25 -19.74
CA GLY A 287 30.30 -16.12 -19.00
C GLY A 287 31.08 -17.12 -19.87
N ASN A 288 31.80 -18.05 -19.24
CA ASN A 288 32.58 -19.08 -19.90
C ASN A 288 31.75 -19.93 -20.88
N HIS A 289 30.50 -20.22 -20.52
CA HIS A 289 29.58 -21.05 -21.28
C HIS A 289 29.24 -20.50 -22.67
N GLN A 290 29.52 -19.20 -22.96
CA GLN A 290 29.18 -18.57 -24.24
C GLN A 290 30.26 -17.56 -24.72
N GLY A 291 31.44 -17.54 -24.11
CA GLY A 291 32.59 -16.72 -24.55
C GLY A 291 32.51 -15.24 -24.14
N TRP A 292 31.84 -14.91 -23.05
CA TRP A 292 31.80 -13.58 -22.44
C TRP A 292 31.24 -12.46 -23.31
N ASN A 293 30.28 -12.77 -24.18
CA ASN A 293 29.63 -11.78 -25.03
C ASN A 293 28.23 -11.44 -24.48
N PRO A 294 28.02 -10.28 -23.80
CA PRO A 294 26.74 -9.93 -23.24
C PRO A 294 25.59 -9.92 -24.25
N ALA A 295 25.84 -9.38 -25.46
CA ALA A 295 24.81 -9.29 -26.50
C ALA A 295 24.32 -10.65 -27.02
N ALA A 296 25.13 -11.69 -26.92
CA ALA A 296 24.80 -13.05 -27.32
C ALA A 296 24.42 -13.97 -26.16
N SER A 297 24.37 -13.45 -24.93
CA SER A 297 24.07 -14.26 -23.75
C SER A 297 22.60 -14.60 -23.61
N VAL A 298 22.31 -15.70 -22.92
CA VAL A 298 20.96 -15.99 -22.45
C VAL A 298 20.50 -14.87 -21.50
N LYS A 299 19.22 -14.61 -21.50
CA LYS A 299 18.60 -13.54 -20.69
C LYS A 299 17.75 -14.15 -19.60
N LEU A 300 17.88 -13.65 -18.38
CA LEU A 300 16.86 -13.78 -17.37
C LEU A 300 15.79 -12.72 -17.65
N TYR A 301 14.56 -13.00 -17.31
CA TYR A 301 13.43 -12.10 -17.54
C TYR A 301 12.82 -11.64 -16.21
N SER A 302 12.33 -10.39 -16.20
CA SER A 302 11.63 -9.78 -15.09
C SER A 302 10.39 -9.03 -15.55
N THR A 303 9.34 -9.07 -14.73
CA THR A 303 8.13 -8.25 -14.90
C THR A 303 8.09 -7.06 -13.95
N ASP A 304 9.00 -6.99 -12.98
CA ASP A 304 9.09 -5.93 -11.98
C ASP A 304 10.41 -5.18 -11.98
N PHE A 305 11.32 -5.55 -12.89
CA PHE A 305 12.68 -4.99 -13.06
C PHE A 305 13.59 -5.15 -11.82
N MET A 306 13.22 -6.00 -10.90
CA MET A 306 13.97 -6.30 -9.69
C MET A 306 14.27 -7.80 -9.57
N ASN A 307 13.26 -8.63 -9.79
CA ASN A 307 13.35 -10.08 -9.72
C ASN A 307 13.44 -10.67 -11.13
N TYR A 308 14.62 -11.16 -11.47
CA TYR A 308 14.90 -11.80 -12.76
C TYR A 308 15.01 -13.29 -12.58
N SER A 309 14.46 -14.06 -13.51
CA SER A 309 14.63 -15.50 -13.51
C SER A 309 14.68 -16.08 -14.93
N GLY A 310 15.27 -17.27 -15.06
CA GLY A 310 15.36 -17.96 -16.31
C GLY A 310 16.16 -19.26 -16.24
N TYR A 311 16.13 -19.99 -17.33
CA TYR A 311 16.85 -21.26 -17.47
C TYR A 311 18.07 -21.07 -18.35
N LEU A 312 19.24 -21.56 -17.94
CA LEU A 312 20.46 -21.51 -18.73
C LEU A 312 21.43 -22.60 -18.34
N SER A 313 22.29 -22.98 -19.30
CA SER A 313 23.46 -23.81 -19.03
C SER A 313 24.59 -22.93 -18.54
N LEU A 314 25.22 -23.31 -17.43
CA LEU A 314 26.42 -22.68 -16.90
C LEU A 314 27.61 -23.67 -16.98
N ASP A 315 28.82 -23.11 -17.11
CA ASP A 315 30.06 -23.88 -17.10
C ASP A 315 31.21 -22.98 -16.59
N GLY A 316 31.42 -22.91 -15.29
CA GLY A 316 32.42 -22.07 -14.67
C GLY A 316 31.96 -20.63 -14.38
N GLU A 317 32.80 -19.66 -14.72
CA GLU A 317 32.60 -18.27 -14.35
C GLU A 317 31.61 -17.53 -15.25
N PHE A 318 30.85 -16.60 -14.65
CA PHE A 318 29.92 -15.73 -15.36
C PHE A 318 29.66 -14.43 -14.57
N LYS A 319 28.94 -13.49 -15.16
CA LYS A 319 28.39 -12.29 -14.51
C LYS A 319 26.94 -12.07 -14.96
N PHE A 320 26.28 -11.15 -14.29
CA PHE A 320 25.08 -10.54 -14.86
C PHE A 320 25.39 -9.13 -15.35
N THR A 321 24.77 -8.70 -16.46
CA THR A 321 24.82 -7.33 -16.94
C THR A 321 23.41 -6.80 -17.20
N SER A 322 23.16 -5.53 -16.82
CA SER A 322 21.84 -4.90 -16.99
C SER A 322 21.51 -4.53 -18.44
N ALA A 323 22.51 -4.56 -19.31
CA ALA A 323 22.43 -4.28 -20.73
C ALA A 323 23.26 -5.30 -21.55
N PRO A 324 23.07 -5.36 -22.89
CA PRO A 324 23.82 -6.29 -23.75
C PRO A 324 25.27 -5.84 -23.99
N ASP A 325 25.91 -5.25 -23.00
CA ASP A 325 27.25 -4.70 -23.06
C ASP A 325 27.92 -4.71 -21.66
N TRP A 326 29.16 -4.18 -21.58
CA TRP A 326 29.94 -4.06 -20.36
C TRP A 326 29.97 -2.62 -19.78
N GLU A 327 29.33 -1.68 -20.43
CA GLU A 327 29.37 -0.25 -20.10
C GLU A 327 28.32 0.11 -19.03
N HIS A 328 27.24 -0.67 -18.94
CA HIS A 328 26.20 -0.53 -17.95
C HIS A 328 26.51 -1.32 -16.67
N THR A 329 25.55 -1.39 -15.73
CA THR A 329 25.76 -2.07 -14.46
C THR A 329 26.06 -3.55 -14.64
N ASN A 330 27.17 -3.99 -14.06
CA ASN A 330 27.60 -5.38 -14.00
C ASN A 330 27.47 -5.90 -12.57
N TYR A 331 26.91 -7.08 -12.41
CA TYR A 331 26.78 -7.72 -11.11
C TYR A 331 27.67 -8.96 -11.06
N GLY A 332 28.58 -9.00 -10.11
CA GLY A 332 29.46 -10.12 -9.82
C GLY A 332 29.24 -10.66 -8.41
N ASP A 333 30.21 -11.45 -7.94
CA ASP A 333 30.15 -12.14 -6.65
C ASP A 333 30.33 -11.16 -5.47
N GLY A 334 29.32 -11.11 -4.61
CA GLY A 334 29.35 -10.42 -3.31
C GLY A 334 29.58 -11.37 -2.12
N GLY A 335 29.72 -12.69 -2.38
CA GLY A 335 29.83 -13.76 -1.38
C GLY A 335 28.47 -14.35 -0.98
N GLU A 336 28.45 -15.65 -0.72
CA GLU A 336 27.31 -16.43 -0.17
C GLU A 336 25.92 -16.11 -0.77
N GLY A 337 25.77 -16.13 -2.11
CA GLY A 337 24.50 -15.87 -2.79
C GLY A 337 24.13 -14.38 -2.87
N THR A 338 25.06 -13.48 -2.59
CA THR A 338 24.88 -12.05 -2.79
C THR A 338 25.57 -11.57 -4.08
N LEU A 339 25.07 -10.45 -4.60
CA LEU A 339 25.64 -9.75 -5.75
C LEU A 339 26.41 -8.51 -5.30
N SER A 340 27.38 -8.10 -6.09
CA SER A 340 28.10 -6.84 -5.93
C SER A 340 28.39 -6.22 -7.29
N THR A 341 28.25 -4.91 -7.39
CA THR A 341 28.61 -4.16 -8.61
C THR A 341 30.13 -4.06 -8.81
N ASP A 342 30.91 -4.24 -7.72
CA ASP A 342 32.37 -4.26 -7.73
C ASP A 342 32.93 -5.70 -7.57
N GLY A 343 32.05 -6.71 -7.56
CA GLY A 343 32.39 -8.09 -7.31
C GLY A 343 33.16 -8.76 -8.45
N GLY A 344 33.91 -9.82 -8.09
CA GLY A 344 34.52 -10.75 -9.04
C GLY A 344 33.48 -11.49 -9.88
N ASN A 345 33.93 -12.58 -10.54
CA ASN A 345 32.98 -13.39 -11.29
C ASN A 345 32.18 -14.30 -10.35
N LEU A 346 30.91 -14.50 -10.64
CA LEU A 346 30.10 -15.59 -10.11
C LEU A 346 30.60 -16.92 -10.68
N SER A 347 30.30 -18.03 -10.04
CA SER A 347 30.72 -19.35 -10.52
C SER A 347 29.68 -20.42 -10.25
N ALA A 348 29.49 -21.30 -11.22
CA ALA A 348 28.68 -22.51 -11.09
C ALA A 348 29.36 -23.70 -11.79
N SER A 349 29.15 -24.91 -11.29
CA SER A 349 29.60 -26.13 -11.97
C SER A 349 28.92 -26.25 -13.32
N LYS A 350 29.50 -27.07 -14.21
CA LYS A 350 28.84 -27.39 -15.48
C LYS A 350 27.52 -28.08 -15.24
N GLY A 351 26.43 -27.48 -15.73
CA GLY A 351 25.07 -28.00 -15.55
C GLY A 351 24.01 -27.11 -16.21
N PHE A 352 22.75 -27.54 -16.10
CA PHE A 352 21.57 -26.75 -16.51
C PHE A 352 20.87 -26.26 -15.25
N TYR A 353 20.56 -24.97 -15.20
CA TYR A 353 20.09 -24.30 -14.00
C TYR A 353 18.85 -23.47 -14.24
N TYR A 354 18.00 -23.42 -13.20
CA TYR A 354 17.09 -22.30 -13.00
C TYR A 354 17.80 -21.24 -12.16
N VAL A 355 17.97 -20.06 -12.71
CA VAL A 355 18.70 -18.96 -12.09
C VAL A 355 17.73 -17.85 -11.73
N GLU A 356 17.86 -17.35 -10.50
CA GLU A 356 17.11 -16.25 -9.93
C GLU A 356 18.09 -15.17 -9.48
N ALA A 357 17.77 -13.91 -9.76
CA ALA A 357 18.58 -12.76 -9.33
C ALA A 357 17.65 -11.62 -8.93
N ASN A 358 17.89 -11.02 -7.77
CA ASN A 358 17.22 -9.79 -7.36
C ASN A 358 18.25 -8.65 -7.30
N VAL A 359 18.11 -7.69 -8.22
CA VAL A 359 19.05 -6.57 -8.34
C VAL A 359 18.84 -5.46 -7.30
N SER A 360 17.68 -5.43 -6.64
CA SER A 360 17.36 -4.48 -5.58
C SER A 360 17.95 -4.91 -4.24
N THR A 361 17.83 -6.20 -3.88
CA THR A 361 18.39 -6.77 -2.65
C THR A 361 19.81 -7.30 -2.85
N LEU A 362 20.30 -7.28 -4.08
CA LEU A 362 21.61 -7.81 -4.48
C LEU A 362 21.77 -9.27 -4.06
N THR A 363 20.85 -10.13 -4.45
CA THR A 363 20.88 -11.56 -4.15
C THR A 363 20.72 -12.39 -5.42
N TRP A 364 21.28 -13.61 -5.42
CA TRP A 364 21.09 -14.55 -6.53
C TRP A 364 21.11 -16.00 -6.03
N LYS A 365 20.54 -16.88 -6.87
CA LYS A 365 20.53 -18.30 -6.63
C LYS A 365 20.53 -19.03 -7.97
N ALA A 366 21.30 -20.10 -8.08
CA ALA A 366 21.23 -21.06 -9.18
C ALA A 366 20.84 -22.43 -8.62
N THR A 367 19.72 -22.96 -9.09
CA THR A 367 19.24 -24.29 -8.73
C THR A 367 19.49 -25.21 -9.90
N GLU A 368 20.37 -26.21 -9.72
CA GLU A 368 20.66 -27.19 -10.80
C GLU A 368 19.43 -28.03 -11.09
N ILE A 369 19.14 -28.18 -12.37
CA ILE A 369 18.03 -29.01 -12.87
C ILE A 369 18.62 -30.35 -13.28
N THR A 370 18.45 -31.36 -12.46
CA THR A 370 18.90 -32.72 -12.72
C THR A 370 17.83 -33.58 -13.37
N THR A 371 16.56 -33.26 -13.13
CA THR A 371 15.40 -33.96 -13.72
C THR A 371 14.31 -32.95 -14.04
N TYR A 372 13.51 -33.30 -15.04
CA TYR A 372 12.27 -32.61 -15.37
C TYR A 372 11.18 -33.64 -15.59
N GLY A 373 9.94 -33.35 -15.23
CA GLY A 373 8.86 -34.31 -15.37
C GLY A 373 7.49 -33.66 -15.44
N ILE A 374 6.49 -34.46 -15.82
CA ILE A 374 5.08 -34.10 -15.78
C ILE A 374 4.42 -34.74 -14.56
N ILE A 375 3.49 -34.00 -13.95
CA ILE A 375 2.72 -34.43 -12.80
C ILE A 375 1.29 -33.89 -12.93
N GLY A 376 0.30 -34.67 -12.51
CA GLY A 376 -1.09 -34.23 -12.68
C GLY A 376 -2.11 -35.21 -12.14
N GLY A 377 -3.39 -34.98 -12.48
CA GLY A 377 -4.50 -35.85 -12.12
C GLY A 377 -4.37 -37.29 -12.63
N PHE A 378 -3.58 -37.52 -13.70
CA PHE A 378 -3.33 -38.84 -14.25
C PHE A 378 -2.49 -39.79 -13.33
N ASN A 379 -1.81 -39.21 -12.34
CA ASN A 379 -1.00 -39.95 -11.36
C ASN A 379 -1.23 -39.44 -9.93
N ASP A 380 -2.44 -38.92 -9.67
CA ASP A 380 -2.89 -38.42 -8.35
C ASP A 380 -1.95 -37.38 -7.74
N TRP A 381 -1.24 -36.58 -8.58
CA TRP A 381 -0.26 -35.60 -8.16
C TRP A 381 0.85 -36.16 -7.25
N GLY A 382 1.17 -37.44 -7.41
CA GLY A 382 2.18 -38.16 -6.63
C GLY A 382 3.62 -37.81 -7.06
N ALA A 383 4.33 -38.79 -7.65
CA ALA A 383 5.67 -38.57 -8.22
C ALA A 383 5.59 -38.13 -9.68
N SER A 384 6.50 -37.28 -10.14
CA SER A 384 6.57 -36.88 -11.54
C SER A 384 6.92 -38.07 -12.45
N VAL A 385 6.28 -38.14 -13.62
CA VAL A 385 6.76 -38.98 -14.71
C VAL A 385 7.94 -38.29 -15.35
N PRO A 386 9.15 -38.86 -15.34
CA PRO A 386 10.35 -38.18 -15.79
C PRO A 386 10.35 -37.97 -17.30
N MET A 387 10.87 -36.84 -17.72
CA MET A 387 11.15 -36.50 -19.12
C MET A 387 12.60 -36.83 -19.47
N THR A 388 12.84 -37.15 -20.70
CA THR A 388 14.20 -37.38 -21.21
C THR A 388 14.73 -36.10 -21.86
N PHE A 389 15.92 -35.68 -21.47
CA PHE A 389 16.59 -34.52 -22.03
C PHE A 389 17.33 -34.93 -23.33
N ASP A 390 17.06 -34.22 -24.41
CA ASP A 390 17.81 -34.28 -25.66
C ASP A 390 18.78 -33.09 -25.72
N GLY A 391 20.06 -33.38 -25.60
CA GLY A 391 21.11 -32.35 -25.60
C GLY A 391 21.38 -31.73 -26.97
N GLU A 392 20.95 -32.36 -28.06
CA GLU A 392 21.13 -31.80 -29.42
C GLU A 392 20.08 -30.73 -29.72
N THR A 393 18.83 -30.95 -29.27
CA THR A 393 17.72 -30.05 -29.47
C THR A 393 17.46 -29.15 -28.25
N SER A 394 18.14 -29.42 -27.12
CA SER A 394 17.90 -28.76 -25.82
C SER A 394 16.42 -28.86 -25.35
N THR A 395 15.79 -30.01 -25.61
CA THR A 395 14.39 -30.24 -25.28
C THR A 395 14.24 -31.38 -24.28
N TYR A 396 13.20 -31.28 -23.43
CA TYR A 396 12.73 -32.38 -22.59
C TYR A 396 11.50 -33.02 -23.25
N THR A 397 11.48 -34.34 -23.36
CA THR A 397 10.39 -35.10 -24.00
C THR A 397 9.89 -36.21 -23.09
N VAL A 398 8.60 -36.50 -23.16
CA VAL A 398 7.97 -37.66 -22.53
C VAL A 398 6.75 -38.08 -23.36
N GLU A 399 6.49 -39.37 -23.41
CA GLU A 399 5.25 -39.94 -23.94
C GLU A 399 4.41 -40.42 -22.77
N ALA A 400 3.18 -39.92 -22.63
CA ALA A 400 2.26 -40.27 -21.57
C ALA A 400 0.82 -40.26 -22.07
N GLU A 401 -0.01 -41.18 -21.60
CA GLU A 401 -1.45 -41.12 -21.81
C GLU A 401 -2.07 -40.14 -20.81
N LEU A 402 -2.65 -39.06 -21.32
CA LEU A 402 -3.34 -38.06 -20.56
C LEU A 402 -4.82 -38.04 -20.99
N PRO A 403 -5.75 -38.56 -20.15
CA PRO A 403 -7.18 -38.50 -20.45
C PRO A 403 -7.66 -37.06 -20.65
N ALA A 404 -8.65 -36.84 -21.51
CA ALA A 404 -9.27 -35.56 -21.73
C ALA A 404 -9.81 -34.98 -20.41
N GLY A 405 -9.62 -33.69 -20.19
CA GLY A 405 -9.97 -33.00 -18.94
C GLY A 405 -8.98 -33.19 -17.80
N THR A 406 -7.90 -33.98 -18.00
CA THR A 406 -6.84 -34.12 -16.98
C THR A 406 -6.07 -32.81 -16.85
N GLU A 407 -5.84 -32.38 -15.61
CA GLU A 407 -4.96 -31.28 -15.28
C GLU A 407 -3.55 -31.79 -14.98
N PHE A 408 -2.55 -31.06 -15.46
CA PHE A 408 -1.15 -31.38 -15.20
C PHE A 408 -0.25 -30.14 -15.19
N LYS A 409 0.98 -30.32 -14.71
CA LYS A 409 2.06 -29.35 -14.74
C LYS A 409 3.39 -30.02 -15.10
N PHE A 410 4.35 -29.19 -15.45
CA PHE A 410 5.75 -29.57 -15.49
C PHE A 410 6.44 -29.14 -14.21
N ARG A 411 7.36 -29.95 -13.68
CA ARG A 411 8.21 -29.53 -12.55
C ARG A 411 9.62 -30.12 -12.66
N ALA A 412 10.59 -29.38 -12.10
CA ALA A 412 11.98 -29.80 -12.03
C ALA A 412 12.26 -30.51 -10.71
N ASN A 413 13.25 -31.42 -10.72
CA ASN A 413 13.80 -32.09 -9.53
C ASN A 413 12.76 -32.78 -8.65
N ASP A 414 11.60 -33.11 -9.18
CA ASP A 414 10.44 -33.64 -8.46
C ASP A 414 10.00 -32.75 -7.28
N ASP A 415 10.22 -31.45 -7.38
CA ASP A 415 9.93 -30.42 -6.37
C ASP A 415 9.02 -29.32 -6.92
N TRP A 416 8.15 -28.76 -6.07
CA TRP A 416 7.23 -27.70 -6.45
C TRP A 416 7.86 -26.30 -6.53
N GLY A 417 9.10 -26.14 -6.04
CA GLY A 417 9.82 -24.87 -6.08
C GLY A 417 10.09 -24.36 -7.50
N ILE A 418 10.20 -25.28 -8.49
CA ILE A 418 10.39 -24.93 -9.89
C ILE A 418 9.38 -25.71 -10.72
N ASN A 419 8.26 -25.05 -11.04
CA ASN A 419 7.20 -25.65 -11.85
C ASN A 419 6.71 -24.70 -12.93
N LEU A 420 6.18 -25.25 -14.01
CA LEU A 420 5.59 -24.52 -15.12
C LEU A 420 4.15 -25.01 -15.33
N GLY A 421 3.27 -24.05 -15.55
CA GLY A 421 1.87 -24.26 -15.92
C GLY A 421 1.41 -23.20 -16.91
N GLY A 422 0.10 -23.04 -17.09
CA GLY A 422 -0.49 -22.07 -18.02
C GLY A 422 -1.25 -22.73 -19.16
N THR A 423 -0.90 -22.45 -20.39
CA THR A 423 -1.46 -23.10 -21.59
C THR A 423 -0.35 -23.72 -22.44
N LEU A 424 -0.68 -24.77 -23.21
CA LEU A 424 0.27 -25.31 -24.19
C LEU A 424 0.67 -24.22 -25.19
N GLY A 425 1.98 -24.00 -25.32
CA GLY A 425 2.54 -22.92 -26.13
C GLY A 425 2.80 -21.60 -25.38
N ASN A 426 2.26 -21.44 -24.16
CA ASN A 426 2.53 -20.28 -23.29
C ASN A 426 2.63 -20.72 -21.82
N LEU A 427 3.79 -21.26 -21.44
CA LEU A 427 4.08 -21.70 -20.10
C LEU A 427 4.60 -20.53 -19.25
N ALA A 428 4.21 -20.51 -17.99
CA ALA A 428 4.69 -19.53 -17.00
C ALA A 428 5.16 -20.23 -15.71
N PRO A 429 6.20 -19.71 -15.04
CA PRO A 429 6.56 -20.16 -13.69
C PRO A 429 5.35 -20.03 -12.75
N ASN A 430 5.08 -21.09 -11.98
CA ASN A 430 3.92 -21.18 -11.09
C ASN A 430 2.54 -20.95 -11.74
N GLY A 431 2.46 -21.04 -13.09
CA GLY A 431 1.23 -20.86 -13.85
C GLY A 431 0.12 -21.84 -13.44
N ALA A 432 -1.12 -21.58 -13.83
CA ALA A 432 -2.26 -22.47 -13.58
C ALA A 432 -2.03 -23.87 -14.15
N ASN A 433 -2.79 -24.86 -13.67
CA ASN A 433 -2.73 -26.21 -14.25
C ASN A 433 -3.10 -26.18 -15.75
N ILE A 434 -2.38 -26.98 -16.54
CA ILE A 434 -2.67 -27.15 -17.96
C ILE A 434 -3.75 -28.22 -18.08
N THR A 435 -4.82 -27.95 -18.78
CA THR A 435 -5.91 -28.91 -19.02
C THR A 435 -5.74 -29.57 -20.39
N VAL A 436 -5.80 -30.90 -20.41
CA VAL A 436 -5.83 -31.66 -21.67
C VAL A 436 -7.19 -31.48 -22.33
N ALA A 437 -7.19 -31.10 -23.62
CA ALA A 437 -8.40 -30.86 -24.40
C ALA A 437 -9.20 -32.13 -24.66
#